data_bbef96f2905d613a5ecd29785e683f41
#
_entry.id   bbef96f2905d613a5ecd29785e683f41
#
_cell.length_a   1.000
_cell.length_b   1.000
_cell.length_c   1.000
_cell.angle_alpha   90.00
_cell.angle_beta   90.00
_cell.angle_gamma   90.00
#
_symmetry.space_group_name_H-M   'P 1'
#
loop_
_entity.id
_entity.type
_entity.pdbx_description
1 polymer ?
#
loop_
_entity_poly.entity_id
_entity_poly.type
_entity_poly.pdbx_seq_one_letter_code
_entity_poly.pdbx_strand_id
1 'polypeptide(L)'
;MEFKTAMQQASQYLTFSPAFIDPEKPQGLWFCDTVVEAAAIRENAVCLGLECSWDDVVRCRPFLEAFPYLVIVTANAIARERMVAELRPRLPASCIYVVTDAGWRNCKTVEDYVALYGAAHLPDILSGAEELPAYGLLNLAEVPRRDMSKIPRTLSRFSVLDSSIGGFYSGELSVWTGKRGIGKSTLLSQMLLEALDQGHTVCAYSGELPKEQFREWTYLQAAGPEHIRYITDQATGKKLASADALADKQISEWLNERFWLFDLERNTRHDPETILRQFEYAHMRYNADVFLVDNIMSVDFDSSTERDFNRVQSKFTQMLVTFSKRRGVHTHMVVHPRKSTSDNNAKITSDDVSGSGDITNRADNVFFLTTHQTDGKEKPLLQILKNRDYGSHRHQWLDFDKKSRRFFQDQTGDPKRAYGWEGRGVQLELVEDRGDIDEVFPEEKKT
;
A
#
# COMPACT_ATOMS: atom_id res chain seq x y z
N MET A 1 41.83 7.02 13.88
CA MET A 1 42.66 7.48 12.74
C MET A 1 42.96 8.95 12.99
N GLU A 2 44.22 9.40 12.90
CA GLU A 2 44.50 10.81 13.09
C GLU A 2 43.83 11.64 12.02
N PHE A 3 43.29 12.81 12.37
CA PHE A 3 42.55 13.69 11.44
C PHE A 3 43.31 13.97 10.13
N LYS A 4 44.62 14.22 10.22
CA LYS A 4 45.49 14.45 9.05
C LYS A 4 45.46 13.27 8.04
N THR A 5 45.47 12.02 8.54
CA THR A 5 45.41 10.84 7.70
C THR A 5 44.03 10.72 7.05
N ALA A 6 42.96 10.98 7.80
CA ALA A 6 41.59 10.98 7.26
C ALA A 6 41.39 12.07 6.19
N MET A 7 41.94 13.27 6.41
CA MET A 7 41.90 14.38 5.45
C MET A 7 42.69 14.05 4.18
N GLN A 8 43.87 13.43 4.28
CA GLN A 8 44.66 13.00 3.11
C GLN A 8 43.93 11.91 2.30
N GLN A 9 43.24 11.00 2.94
CA GLN A 9 42.42 9.99 2.29
C GLN A 9 41.22 10.65 1.58
N ALA A 10 40.53 11.56 2.24
CA ALA A 10 39.38 12.27 1.72
C ALA A 10 39.71 13.12 0.49
N SER A 11 40.94 13.69 0.42
CA SER A 11 41.36 14.51 -0.72
C SER A 11 41.47 13.75 -2.04
N GLN A 12 41.37 12.42 -2.03
CA GLN A 12 41.26 11.62 -3.24
C GLN A 12 39.85 11.64 -3.85
N TYR A 13 38.84 11.98 -3.05
CA TYR A 13 37.41 11.91 -3.43
C TYR A 13 36.69 13.24 -3.31
N LEU A 14 37.18 14.12 -2.41
CA LEU A 14 36.61 15.46 -2.20
C LEU A 14 37.59 16.53 -2.64
N THR A 15 37.09 17.57 -3.28
CA THR A 15 37.84 18.76 -3.65
C THR A 15 37.71 19.81 -2.55
N PHE A 16 38.83 20.22 -1.98
CA PHE A 16 38.95 21.29 -0.96
C PHE A 16 40.39 21.79 -0.86
N SER A 17 40.56 22.93 -0.21
CA SER A 17 41.92 23.43 0.11
C SER A 17 42.31 23.05 1.56
N PRO A 18 43.31 22.17 1.74
CA PRO A 18 43.72 21.76 3.10
C PRO A 18 44.07 22.90 4.07
N ALA A 19 44.51 24.03 3.53
CA ALA A 19 44.86 25.23 4.33
C ALA A 19 43.65 25.90 5.01
N PHE A 20 42.44 25.62 4.52
CA PHE A 20 41.19 26.18 5.06
C PHE A 20 40.34 25.17 5.83
N ILE A 21 40.84 23.95 6.05
CA ILE A 21 40.11 22.90 6.77
C ILE A 21 40.58 22.89 8.23
N ASP A 22 39.65 23.19 9.14
CA ASP A 22 39.89 23.19 10.58
C ASP A 22 38.68 22.64 11.35
N PRO A 23 38.74 21.40 11.89
CA PRO A 23 37.63 20.79 12.60
C PRO A 23 37.36 21.41 13.98
N GLU A 24 38.30 22.21 14.53
CA GLU A 24 38.10 22.89 15.81
C GLU A 24 37.29 24.19 15.67
N LYS A 25 37.08 24.63 14.44
CA LYS A 25 36.20 25.79 14.19
C LYS A 25 34.73 25.43 14.42
N PRO A 26 33.96 26.30 15.06
CA PRO A 26 32.57 26.05 15.44
C PRO A 26 31.58 26.00 14.26
N GLN A 27 32.01 26.28 13.03
CA GLN A 27 31.18 26.44 11.84
C GLN A 27 30.80 25.14 11.15
N GLY A 28 31.30 23.98 11.61
CA GLY A 28 31.10 22.71 10.94
C GLY A 28 31.78 22.60 9.57
N LEU A 29 31.35 21.63 8.76
CA LEU A 29 31.82 21.42 7.39
C LEU A 29 30.73 21.74 6.37
N TRP A 30 31.07 22.55 5.38
CA TRP A 30 30.18 22.97 4.31
C TRP A 30 30.34 22.04 3.11
N PHE A 31 29.31 21.29 2.80
CA PHE A 31 29.29 20.39 1.63
C PHE A 31 28.58 21.08 0.47
N CYS A 32 29.34 21.49 -0.53
CA CYS A 32 28.89 22.28 -1.69
C CYS A 32 28.61 21.36 -2.89
N ASP A 33 27.73 21.78 -3.78
CA ASP A 33 27.46 21.05 -5.04
C ASP A 33 28.60 21.26 -6.04
N THR A 34 29.21 22.44 -6.05
CA THR A 34 30.22 22.83 -7.02
C THR A 34 31.53 23.31 -6.39
N VAL A 35 32.62 23.21 -7.17
CA VAL A 35 33.93 23.77 -6.79
C VAL A 35 33.86 25.28 -6.65
N VAL A 36 33.02 25.95 -7.44
CA VAL A 36 32.82 27.40 -7.41
C VAL A 36 32.22 27.84 -6.08
N GLU A 37 31.19 27.15 -5.59
CA GLU A 37 30.59 27.39 -4.28
C GLU A 37 31.62 27.16 -3.15
N ALA A 38 32.33 26.04 -3.20
CA ALA A 38 33.36 25.73 -2.21
C ALA A 38 34.51 26.77 -2.22
N ALA A 39 34.92 27.25 -3.36
CA ALA A 39 35.96 28.27 -3.49
C ALA A 39 35.50 29.68 -3.00
N ALA A 40 34.20 29.99 -3.17
CA ALA A 40 33.63 31.23 -2.66
C ALA A 40 33.54 31.27 -1.14
N ILE A 41 33.14 30.11 -0.50
CA ILE A 41 33.01 29.97 0.94
C ILE A 41 34.35 29.84 1.62
N ARG A 42 35.29 29.11 1.04
CA ARG A 42 36.65 28.83 1.47
C ARG A 42 36.78 28.00 2.73
N GLU A 43 36.39 28.55 3.88
CA GLU A 43 36.62 27.91 5.19
C GLU A 43 35.74 26.70 5.39
N ASN A 44 36.36 25.54 5.71
CA ASN A 44 35.69 24.24 5.90
C ASN A 44 34.72 23.85 4.77
N ALA A 45 35.03 24.28 3.54
CA ALA A 45 34.19 24.00 2.38
C ALA A 45 34.78 22.86 1.53
N VAL A 46 33.94 21.89 1.19
CA VAL A 46 34.28 20.75 0.34
C VAL A 46 33.20 20.53 -0.71
N CYS A 47 33.58 19.92 -1.83
CA CYS A 47 32.61 19.37 -2.79
C CYS A 47 33.10 18.00 -3.29
N LEU A 48 32.22 17.24 -3.93
CA LEU A 48 32.58 15.97 -4.54
C LEU A 48 33.56 16.19 -5.71
N GLY A 49 34.59 15.37 -5.82
CA GLY A 49 35.55 15.44 -6.92
C GLY A 49 34.88 15.15 -8.28
N LEU A 50 35.38 15.76 -9.36
CA LEU A 50 34.76 15.68 -10.68
C LEU A 50 34.61 14.25 -11.24
N GLU A 51 35.52 13.36 -10.90
CA GLU A 51 35.53 11.95 -11.35
C GLU A 51 34.99 10.99 -10.28
N CYS A 52 34.45 11.50 -9.18
CA CYS A 52 33.98 10.71 -8.03
C CYS A 52 32.47 10.52 -8.04
N SER A 53 32.04 9.44 -7.44
CA SER A 53 30.64 9.09 -7.25
C SER A 53 30.20 9.35 -5.80
N TRP A 54 28.88 9.41 -5.57
CA TRP A 54 28.34 9.52 -4.23
C TRP A 54 28.72 8.34 -3.32
N ASP A 55 28.98 7.16 -3.90
CA ASP A 55 29.43 5.99 -3.13
C ASP A 55 30.84 6.18 -2.53
N ASP A 56 31.66 7.02 -3.10
CA ASP A 56 32.98 7.35 -2.59
C ASP A 56 32.92 8.20 -1.31
N VAL A 57 31.81 8.88 -1.05
CA VAL A 57 31.56 9.64 0.21
C VAL A 57 31.68 8.72 1.44
N VAL A 58 31.29 7.44 1.32
CA VAL A 58 31.43 6.46 2.43
C VAL A 58 32.91 6.30 2.85
N ARG A 59 33.83 6.41 1.90
CA ARG A 59 35.27 6.33 2.18
C ARG A 59 35.81 7.57 2.88
N CYS A 60 35.07 8.68 2.79
CA CYS A 60 35.41 9.94 3.44
C CYS A 60 34.83 10.09 4.84
N ARG A 61 34.05 9.10 5.34
CA ARG A 61 33.41 9.16 6.67
C ARG A 61 34.34 9.60 7.80
N PRO A 62 35.55 9.01 7.97
CA PRO A 62 36.42 9.40 9.06
C PRO A 62 36.84 10.88 9.07
N PHE A 63 36.85 11.50 7.90
CA PHE A 63 37.08 12.92 7.72
C PHE A 63 35.80 13.74 7.98
N LEU A 64 34.69 13.36 7.37
CA LEU A 64 33.41 14.09 7.44
C LEU A 64 32.83 14.07 8.87
N GLU A 65 32.93 12.94 9.55
CA GLU A 65 32.44 12.74 10.93
C GLU A 65 33.38 13.35 12.01
N ALA A 66 34.53 13.89 11.61
CA ALA A 66 35.38 14.66 12.52
C ALA A 66 34.79 16.05 12.81
N PHE A 67 33.85 16.52 12.02
CA PHE A 67 33.17 17.80 12.22
C PHE A 67 31.88 17.59 13.04
N PRO A 68 31.52 18.54 13.91
CA PRO A 68 30.33 18.41 14.74
C PRO A 68 29.02 18.35 13.94
N TYR A 69 28.99 18.97 12.76
CA TYR A 69 27.87 18.93 11.83
C TYR A 69 28.32 19.23 10.40
N LEU A 70 27.52 18.82 9.45
CA LEU A 70 27.67 19.10 8.03
C LEU A 70 26.57 20.05 7.58
N VAL A 71 26.87 20.97 6.70
CA VAL A 71 25.87 21.88 6.11
C VAL A 71 25.87 21.69 4.60
N ILE A 72 24.76 21.27 4.05
CA ILE A 72 24.57 21.22 2.59
C ILE A 72 24.34 22.64 2.08
N VAL A 73 25.22 23.10 1.23
CA VAL A 73 25.26 24.48 0.75
C VAL A 73 25.21 24.50 -0.76
N THR A 74 24.05 24.79 -1.29
CA THR A 74 23.87 25.12 -2.71
C THR A 74 22.62 25.97 -2.88
N ALA A 75 22.69 26.97 -3.75
CA ALA A 75 21.55 27.80 -4.10
C ALA A 75 20.59 27.08 -5.09
N ASN A 76 21.05 26.00 -5.74
CA ASN A 76 20.26 25.22 -6.68
C ASN A 76 19.35 24.22 -5.91
N ALA A 77 18.02 24.43 -5.93
CA ALA A 77 17.06 23.59 -5.24
C ALA A 77 17.11 22.10 -5.67
N ILE A 78 17.27 21.83 -6.97
CA ILE A 78 17.34 20.46 -7.51
C ILE A 78 18.63 19.76 -7.02
N ALA A 79 19.77 20.48 -7.07
CA ALA A 79 21.04 19.96 -6.57
C ALA A 79 20.95 19.70 -5.05
N ARG A 80 20.32 20.59 -4.31
CA ARG A 80 20.10 20.46 -2.86
C ARG A 80 19.32 19.20 -2.50
N GLU A 81 18.18 18.95 -3.17
CA GLU A 81 17.38 17.71 -2.95
C GLU A 81 18.19 16.44 -3.26
N ARG A 82 18.95 16.46 -4.38
CA ARG A 82 19.85 15.37 -4.74
C ARG A 82 20.90 15.14 -3.66
N MET A 83 21.58 16.18 -3.19
CA MET A 83 22.62 16.08 -2.16
C MET A 83 22.06 15.53 -0.84
N VAL A 84 20.86 15.96 -0.44
CA VAL A 84 20.17 15.40 0.75
C VAL A 84 19.90 13.90 0.56
N ALA A 85 19.36 13.50 -0.59
CA ALA A 85 19.04 12.10 -0.89
C ALA A 85 20.29 11.20 -0.90
N GLU A 86 21.42 11.73 -1.34
CA GLU A 86 22.68 10.99 -1.45
C GLU A 86 23.48 10.97 -0.14
N LEU A 87 23.59 12.09 0.57
CA LEU A 87 24.41 12.21 1.80
C LEU A 87 23.76 11.53 3.01
N ARG A 88 22.44 11.69 3.18
CA ARG A 88 21.69 11.16 4.31
C ARG A 88 21.90 9.66 4.57
N PRO A 89 21.68 8.76 3.60
CA PRO A 89 21.84 7.32 3.83
C PRO A 89 23.31 6.92 4.01
N ARG A 90 24.25 7.72 3.49
CA ARG A 90 25.69 7.42 3.55
C ARG A 90 26.35 7.92 4.83
N LEU A 91 25.77 8.95 5.46
CA LEU A 91 26.26 9.58 6.69
C LEU A 91 25.16 9.61 7.78
N PRO A 92 24.65 8.45 8.21
CA PRO A 92 23.49 8.37 9.10
C PRO A 92 23.77 8.92 10.52
N ALA A 93 25.02 8.92 10.96
CA ALA A 93 25.42 9.41 12.26
C ALA A 93 25.73 10.91 12.27
N SER A 94 25.88 11.56 11.11
CA SER A 94 26.20 12.98 11.02
C SER A 94 24.96 13.83 11.25
N CYS A 95 25.11 14.89 12.03
CA CYS A 95 24.13 15.97 12.10
C CYS A 95 24.24 16.81 10.82
N ILE A 96 23.20 16.81 10.00
CA ILE A 96 23.21 17.46 8.68
C ILE A 96 22.20 18.59 8.67
N TYR A 97 22.67 19.78 8.33
CA TYR A 97 21.85 20.96 8.08
C TYR A 97 21.74 21.23 6.56
N VAL A 98 20.71 21.92 6.17
CA VAL A 98 20.52 22.36 4.78
C VAL A 98 20.22 23.85 4.77
N VAL A 99 20.88 24.59 3.88
CA VAL A 99 20.55 25.99 3.64
C VAL A 99 19.33 26.07 2.70
N THR A 100 18.23 26.62 3.21
CA THR A 100 16.98 26.78 2.46
C THR A 100 17.01 28.00 1.52
N ASP A 101 15.98 28.13 0.66
CA ASP A 101 15.84 29.29 -0.23
C ASP A 101 15.78 30.61 0.55
N ALA A 102 15.24 30.60 1.77
CA ALA A 102 15.22 31.76 2.65
C ALA A 102 16.64 32.17 3.08
N GLY A 103 17.51 31.21 3.43
CA GLY A 103 18.93 31.48 3.74
C GLY A 103 19.66 32.08 2.53
N TRP A 104 19.36 31.59 1.33
CA TRP A 104 19.88 32.16 0.07
C TRP A 104 19.19 33.46 -0.34
N ARG A 105 18.23 34.00 0.41
CA ARG A 105 17.46 35.20 0.11
C ARG A 105 16.90 35.16 -1.33
N ASN A 106 16.48 33.98 -1.78
CA ASN A 106 16.00 33.68 -3.15
C ASN A 106 17.01 33.85 -4.29
N CYS A 107 18.32 34.01 -3.99
CA CYS A 107 19.37 33.94 -5.00
C CYS A 107 19.47 32.51 -5.55
N LYS A 108 19.73 32.36 -6.84
CA LYS A 108 19.81 31.03 -7.49
C LYS A 108 21.24 30.49 -7.61
N THR A 109 22.22 31.37 -7.43
CA THR A 109 23.64 31.04 -7.48
C THR A 109 24.40 31.77 -6.37
N VAL A 110 25.59 31.26 -6.04
CA VAL A 110 26.51 31.94 -5.09
C VAL A 110 26.95 33.31 -5.67
N GLU A 111 27.17 33.36 -6.95
CA GLU A 111 27.55 34.60 -7.66
C GLU A 111 26.46 35.67 -7.52
N ASP A 112 25.19 35.29 -7.69
CA ASP A 112 24.07 36.22 -7.48
C ASP A 112 24.07 36.78 -6.05
N TYR A 113 24.26 35.89 -5.07
CA TYR A 113 24.32 36.29 -3.66
C TYR A 113 25.47 37.25 -3.38
N VAL A 114 26.68 36.90 -3.85
CA VAL A 114 27.87 37.72 -3.68
C VAL A 114 27.74 39.08 -4.39
N ALA A 115 27.16 39.10 -5.57
CA ALA A 115 26.91 40.34 -6.31
C ALA A 115 25.93 41.28 -5.59
N LEU A 116 24.91 40.74 -4.94
CA LEU A 116 23.89 41.51 -4.23
C LEU A 116 24.27 41.91 -2.82
N TYR A 117 24.94 41.04 -2.09
CA TYR A 117 25.18 41.20 -0.66
C TYR A 117 26.66 41.28 -0.27
N GLY A 118 27.55 40.87 -1.15
CA GLY A 118 28.99 40.83 -0.91
C GLY A 118 29.49 39.54 -0.30
N ALA A 119 30.72 39.13 -0.60
CA ALA A 119 31.30 37.87 -0.11
C ALA A 119 31.44 37.79 1.42
N ALA A 120 31.56 38.93 2.09
CA ALA A 120 31.65 39.01 3.55
C ALA A 120 30.38 38.49 4.28
N HIS A 121 29.25 38.47 3.57
CA HIS A 121 27.95 38.02 4.12
C HIS A 121 27.64 36.55 3.79
N LEU A 122 28.52 35.81 3.11
CA LEU A 122 28.30 34.37 2.89
C LEU A 122 28.13 33.57 4.19
N PRO A 123 28.84 33.84 5.27
CA PRO A 123 28.56 33.14 6.55
C PRO A 123 27.15 33.35 7.10
N ASP A 124 26.49 34.47 6.72
CA ASP A 124 25.12 34.77 7.19
C ASP A 124 24.08 33.76 6.66
N ILE A 125 24.36 33.08 5.52
CA ILE A 125 23.45 32.05 4.97
C ILE A 125 23.26 30.87 5.91
N LEU A 126 24.21 30.63 6.83
CA LEU A 126 24.08 29.59 7.87
C LEU A 126 22.95 29.87 8.85
N SER A 127 22.61 31.15 9.06
CA SER A 127 21.50 31.50 9.95
C SER A 127 20.15 31.01 9.43
N GLY A 128 20.06 30.70 8.14
CA GLY A 128 18.91 30.10 7.49
C GLY A 128 19.03 28.58 7.25
N ALA A 129 20.04 27.93 7.86
CA ALA A 129 20.19 26.49 7.75
C ALA A 129 19.25 25.78 8.73
N GLU A 130 18.53 24.79 8.22
CA GLU A 130 17.61 23.95 9.00
C GLU A 130 18.23 22.57 9.20
N GLU A 131 18.11 22.05 10.43
CA GLU A 131 18.56 20.70 10.73
C GLU A 131 17.64 19.69 10.04
N LEU A 132 18.24 18.78 9.29
CA LEU A 132 17.49 17.66 8.74
C LEU A 132 17.21 16.65 9.88
N PRO A 133 15.99 16.14 10.03
CA PRO A 133 15.67 15.11 11.03
C PRO A 133 16.61 13.91 10.92
N ALA A 134 16.92 13.20 11.99
CA ALA A 134 17.80 12.03 11.95
C ALA A 134 17.33 11.01 10.91
N TYR A 135 18.26 10.46 10.11
CA TYR A 135 17.90 9.51 9.05
C TYR A 135 17.20 8.27 9.60
N GLY A 136 15.96 8.00 9.10
CA GLY A 136 15.18 6.85 9.51
C GLY A 136 14.58 6.91 10.92
N LEU A 137 14.73 8.04 11.65
CA LEU A 137 14.11 8.28 12.95
C LEU A 137 13.14 9.45 12.86
N LEU A 138 12.02 9.33 13.58
CA LEU A 138 11.04 10.40 13.75
C LEU A 138 10.88 10.70 15.22
N ASN A 139 10.76 11.97 15.56
CA ASN A 139 10.36 12.38 16.90
C ASN A 139 8.88 12.01 17.10
N LEU A 140 8.58 11.14 18.06
CA LEU A 140 7.22 10.66 18.29
C LEU A 140 6.23 11.79 18.60
N ALA A 141 6.71 12.89 19.22
CA ALA A 141 5.87 14.05 19.51
C ALA A 141 5.42 14.81 18.26
N GLU A 142 6.14 14.66 17.14
CA GLU A 142 5.83 15.29 15.85
C GLU A 142 4.95 14.40 14.96
N VAL A 143 4.78 13.12 15.31
CA VAL A 143 3.95 12.20 14.55
C VAL A 143 2.48 12.59 14.73
N PRO A 144 1.75 12.91 13.62
CA PRO A 144 0.37 13.31 13.73
C PRO A 144 -0.51 12.18 14.27
N ARG A 145 -1.54 12.53 15.02
CA ARG A 145 -2.52 11.56 15.54
C ARG A 145 -3.21 10.84 14.37
N ARG A 146 -3.22 9.49 14.40
CA ARG A 146 -3.96 8.67 13.46
C ARG A 146 -5.47 8.84 13.70
N ASP A 147 -6.17 9.37 12.72
CA ASP A 147 -7.62 9.50 12.73
C ASP A 147 -8.24 8.40 11.86
N MET A 148 -8.74 7.34 12.49
CA MET A 148 -9.32 6.18 11.80
C MET A 148 -10.55 6.54 10.94
N SER A 149 -11.25 7.63 11.27
CA SER A 149 -12.44 8.05 10.50
C SER A 149 -12.09 8.60 9.12
N LYS A 150 -10.84 9.07 8.94
CA LYS A 150 -10.33 9.64 7.69
C LYS A 150 -9.56 8.66 6.83
N ILE A 151 -9.24 7.46 7.35
CA ILE A 151 -8.55 6.45 6.55
C ILE A 151 -9.57 5.82 5.59
N PRO A 152 -9.28 5.80 4.27
CA PRO A 152 -10.13 5.11 3.30
C PRO A 152 -10.30 3.65 3.67
N ARG A 153 -11.50 3.12 3.48
CA ARG A 153 -11.83 1.74 3.81
C ARG A 153 -12.98 1.23 2.95
N THR A 154 -13.05 -0.07 2.77
CA THR A 154 -14.20 -0.77 2.19
C THR A 154 -14.96 -1.53 3.26
N LEU A 155 -16.27 -1.58 3.15
CA LEU A 155 -17.15 -2.35 4.03
C LEU A 155 -17.50 -3.68 3.36
N SER A 156 -17.56 -4.73 4.15
CA SER A 156 -17.98 -6.07 3.69
C SER A 156 -19.49 -6.18 3.46
N ARG A 157 -20.25 -5.26 4.04
CA ARG A 157 -21.71 -5.31 4.18
C ARG A 157 -22.22 -6.45 5.07
N PHE A 158 -21.35 -7.11 5.80
CA PHE A 158 -21.71 -8.01 6.88
C PHE A 158 -21.61 -7.27 8.21
N SER A 159 -22.74 -7.01 8.85
CA SER A 159 -22.84 -6.07 9.98
C SER A 159 -21.92 -6.41 11.15
N VAL A 160 -21.80 -7.71 11.50
CA VAL A 160 -20.92 -8.15 12.60
C VAL A 160 -19.47 -8.00 12.20
N LEU A 161 -19.11 -8.32 10.96
CA LEU A 161 -17.75 -8.17 10.46
C LEU A 161 -17.36 -6.68 10.47
N ASP A 162 -18.16 -5.83 9.83
CA ASP A 162 -17.89 -4.39 9.73
C ASP A 162 -17.83 -3.71 11.11
N SER A 163 -18.76 -4.05 12.03
CA SER A 163 -18.72 -3.51 13.39
C SER A 163 -17.53 -4.00 14.23
N SER A 164 -16.96 -5.15 13.87
CA SER A 164 -15.84 -5.75 14.60
C SER A 164 -14.49 -5.23 14.17
N ILE A 165 -14.31 -4.97 12.87
CA ILE A 165 -13.02 -4.55 12.30
C ILE A 165 -13.04 -3.11 11.81
N GLY A 166 -14.18 -2.44 11.80
CA GLY A 166 -14.35 -1.08 11.27
C GLY A 166 -14.34 -0.99 9.75
N GLY A 167 -14.20 -2.10 9.03
CA GLY A 167 -14.00 -2.22 7.59
C GLY A 167 -12.57 -2.62 7.23
N PHE A 168 -12.30 -2.74 5.95
CA PHE A 168 -10.98 -3.06 5.39
C PHE A 168 -10.24 -1.76 5.09
N TYR A 169 -9.38 -1.33 6.01
CA TYR A 169 -8.68 -0.04 5.90
C TYR A 169 -7.55 -0.09 4.88
N SER A 170 -7.32 1.03 4.22
CA SER A 170 -6.13 1.27 3.41
C SER A 170 -4.86 1.16 4.27
N GLY A 171 -3.82 0.53 3.71
CA GLY A 171 -2.57 0.26 4.42
C GLY A 171 -2.52 -1.09 5.13
N GLU A 172 -3.57 -1.92 5.05
CA GLU A 172 -3.67 -3.21 5.74
C GLU A 172 -3.60 -4.41 4.80
N LEU A 173 -3.15 -5.54 5.36
CA LEU A 173 -3.22 -6.87 4.78
C LEU A 173 -4.21 -7.74 5.55
N SER A 174 -5.22 -8.27 4.86
CA SER A 174 -6.18 -9.25 5.38
C SER A 174 -5.89 -10.66 4.85
N VAL A 175 -5.62 -11.60 5.74
CA VAL A 175 -5.39 -13.02 5.41
C VAL A 175 -6.68 -13.82 5.62
N TRP A 176 -7.02 -14.61 4.61
CA TRP A 176 -8.21 -15.45 4.58
C TRP A 176 -7.82 -16.92 4.49
N THR A 177 -8.33 -17.73 5.40
CA THR A 177 -8.05 -19.15 5.44
C THR A 177 -9.33 -19.97 5.69
N GLY A 178 -9.24 -21.29 5.60
CA GLY A 178 -10.36 -22.21 5.77
C GLY A 178 -10.20 -23.47 4.92
N LYS A 179 -11.07 -24.48 5.15
CA LYS A 179 -11.04 -25.76 4.43
C LYS A 179 -11.11 -25.56 2.92
N ARG A 180 -10.57 -26.49 2.15
CA ARG A 180 -10.71 -26.51 0.69
C ARG A 180 -12.19 -26.63 0.30
N GLY A 181 -12.60 -25.96 -0.77
CA GLY A 181 -13.97 -26.03 -1.28
C GLY A 181 -15.02 -25.28 -0.46
N ILE A 182 -14.65 -24.61 0.65
CA ILE A 182 -15.57 -23.88 1.52
C ILE A 182 -16.13 -22.58 0.90
N GLY A 183 -15.57 -22.12 -0.21
CA GLY A 183 -15.99 -20.89 -0.89
C GLY A 183 -15.18 -19.64 -0.58
N LYS A 184 -13.90 -19.76 -0.13
CA LYS A 184 -13.02 -18.61 0.11
C LYS A 184 -12.93 -17.68 -1.10
N SER A 185 -12.56 -18.22 -2.27
CA SER A 185 -12.46 -17.46 -3.53
C SER A 185 -13.78 -16.80 -3.90
N THR A 186 -14.89 -17.53 -3.67
CA THR A 186 -16.25 -17.02 -3.89
C THR A 186 -16.60 -15.86 -2.96
N LEU A 187 -16.24 -15.95 -1.67
CA LEU A 187 -16.44 -14.85 -0.73
C LEU A 187 -15.59 -13.64 -1.09
N LEU A 188 -14.33 -13.86 -1.49
CA LEU A 188 -13.42 -12.78 -1.82
C LEU A 188 -13.76 -12.09 -3.15
N SER A 189 -14.20 -12.82 -4.18
CA SER A 189 -14.72 -12.16 -5.40
C SER A 189 -15.92 -11.27 -5.08
N GLN A 190 -16.79 -11.68 -4.12
CA GLN A 190 -17.87 -10.82 -3.63
C GLN A 190 -17.34 -9.59 -2.88
N MET A 191 -16.29 -9.72 -2.03
CA MET A 191 -15.68 -8.55 -1.37
C MET A 191 -15.11 -7.54 -2.37
N LEU A 192 -14.56 -8.00 -3.49
CA LEU A 192 -14.13 -7.11 -4.56
C LEU A 192 -15.31 -6.39 -5.22
N LEU A 193 -16.45 -7.06 -5.40
CA LEU A 193 -17.67 -6.40 -5.89
C LEU A 193 -18.22 -5.38 -4.89
N GLU A 194 -18.16 -5.68 -3.59
CA GLU A 194 -18.52 -4.71 -2.55
C GLU A 194 -17.61 -3.47 -2.57
N ALA A 195 -16.31 -3.66 -2.80
CA ALA A 195 -15.36 -2.56 -2.97
C ALA A 195 -15.70 -1.70 -4.19
N LEU A 196 -15.98 -2.33 -5.35
CA LEU A 196 -16.42 -1.64 -6.57
C LEU A 196 -17.68 -0.82 -6.37
N ASP A 197 -18.67 -1.38 -5.66
CA ASP A 197 -19.94 -0.71 -5.35
C ASP A 197 -19.75 0.53 -4.46
N GLN A 198 -18.67 0.57 -3.71
CA GLN A 198 -18.27 1.71 -2.87
C GLN A 198 -17.32 2.69 -3.59
N GLY A 199 -17.12 2.54 -4.89
CA GLY A 199 -16.35 3.47 -5.71
C GLY A 199 -14.86 3.13 -5.88
N HIS A 200 -14.40 2.00 -5.34
CA HIS A 200 -13.02 1.55 -5.45
C HIS A 200 -12.72 0.89 -6.80
N THR A 201 -11.44 0.82 -7.16
CA THR A 201 -10.93 0.06 -8.29
C THR A 201 -10.13 -1.13 -7.76
N VAL A 202 -10.36 -2.31 -8.33
CA VAL A 202 -9.80 -3.56 -7.80
C VAL A 202 -8.87 -4.23 -8.79
N CYS A 203 -7.87 -4.96 -8.26
CA CYS A 203 -6.98 -5.80 -9.05
C CYS A 203 -6.78 -7.15 -8.37
N ALA A 204 -7.03 -8.25 -9.09
CA ALA A 204 -6.95 -9.60 -8.55
C ALA A 204 -5.91 -10.47 -9.28
N TYR A 205 -5.11 -11.20 -8.51
CA TYR A 205 -4.37 -12.37 -8.95
C TYR A 205 -5.16 -13.62 -8.53
N SER A 206 -5.65 -14.40 -9.49
CA SER A 206 -6.35 -15.67 -9.26
C SER A 206 -5.57 -16.79 -9.95
N GLY A 207 -4.76 -17.51 -9.17
CA GLY A 207 -3.87 -18.53 -9.73
C GLY A 207 -4.50 -19.92 -9.87
N GLU A 208 -5.69 -20.16 -9.30
CA GLU A 208 -6.37 -21.45 -9.38
C GLU A 208 -7.50 -21.49 -10.42
N LEU A 209 -8.16 -20.37 -10.68
CA LEU A 209 -9.31 -20.30 -11.57
C LEU A 209 -8.90 -19.78 -12.95
N PRO A 210 -9.29 -20.48 -14.05
CA PRO A 210 -9.24 -19.89 -15.37
C PRO A 210 -9.98 -18.55 -15.42
N LYS A 211 -9.49 -17.60 -16.22
CA LYS A 211 -10.04 -16.24 -16.29
C LYS A 211 -11.52 -16.21 -16.68
N GLU A 212 -11.93 -17.12 -17.57
CA GLU A 212 -13.32 -17.26 -18.00
C GLU A 212 -14.22 -17.72 -16.82
N GLN A 213 -13.74 -18.68 -16.03
CA GLN A 213 -14.48 -19.18 -14.87
C GLN A 213 -14.54 -18.13 -13.74
N PHE A 214 -13.44 -17.39 -13.53
CA PHE A 214 -13.41 -16.27 -12.58
C PHE A 214 -14.43 -15.20 -13.00
N ARG A 215 -14.46 -14.82 -14.29
CA ARG A 215 -15.45 -13.91 -14.85
C ARG A 215 -16.87 -14.41 -14.62
N GLU A 216 -17.17 -15.63 -15.02
CA GLU A 216 -18.51 -16.20 -14.92
C GLU A 216 -19.03 -16.16 -13.47
N TRP A 217 -18.20 -16.56 -12.51
CA TRP A 217 -18.59 -16.55 -11.09
C TRP A 217 -18.79 -15.14 -10.54
N THR A 218 -17.93 -14.22 -10.92
CA THR A 218 -18.04 -12.80 -10.54
C THR A 218 -19.30 -12.17 -11.14
N TYR A 219 -19.64 -12.51 -12.39
CA TYR A 219 -20.86 -12.00 -13.05
C TYR A 219 -22.13 -12.57 -12.44
N LEU A 220 -22.16 -13.85 -12.07
CA LEU A 220 -23.27 -14.43 -11.32
C LEU A 220 -23.50 -13.71 -9.99
N GLN A 221 -22.41 -13.39 -9.28
CA GLN A 221 -22.47 -12.62 -8.05
C GLN A 221 -22.94 -11.18 -8.29
N ALA A 222 -22.42 -10.52 -9.31
CA ALA A 222 -22.84 -9.16 -9.63
C ALA A 222 -24.33 -9.12 -10.05
N ALA A 223 -24.78 -10.06 -10.88
CA ALA A 223 -26.16 -10.16 -11.34
C ALA A 223 -27.15 -10.43 -10.19
N GLY A 224 -26.78 -11.25 -9.21
CA GLY A 224 -27.72 -11.67 -8.18
C GLY A 224 -28.80 -12.62 -8.69
N PRO A 225 -29.61 -13.18 -7.79
CA PRO A 225 -30.55 -14.28 -8.17
C PRO A 225 -31.66 -13.86 -9.14
N GLU A 226 -31.96 -12.58 -9.28
CA GLU A 226 -33.06 -12.08 -10.13
C GLU A 226 -32.66 -12.03 -11.61
N HIS A 227 -31.39 -11.74 -11.91
CA HIS A 227 -30.87 -11.58 -13.29
C HIS A 227 -30.11 -12.81 -13.79
N ILE A 228 -30.35 -13.99 -13.20
CA ILE A 228 -29.73 -15.25 -13.62
C ILE A 228 -30.74 -16.12 -14.34
N ARG A 229 -30.33 -16.62 -15.51
CA ARG A 229 -31.05 -17.60 -16.31
C ARG A 229 -30.31 -18.92 -16.34
N TYR A 230 -31.04 -20.01 -16.63
CA TYR A 230 -30.44 -21.32 -16.80
C TYR A 230 -30.43 -21.68 -18.28
N ILE A 231 -29.27 -22.07 -18.77
CA ILE A 231 -29.06 -22.64 -20.09
C ILE A 231 -28.89 -24.14 -19.93
N THR A 232 -29.66 -24.95 -20.63
CA THR A 232 -29.53 -26.41 -20.58
C THR A 232 -28.45 -26.83 -21.56
N ASP A 233 -27.39 -27.44 -21.08
CA ASP A 233 -26.40 -28.11 -21.92
C ASP A 233 -27.07 -29.33 -22.61
N GLN A 234 -27.15 -29.25 -23.91
CA GLN A 234 -27.86 -30.30 -24.71
C GLN A 234 -27.14 -31.65 -24.64
N ALA A 235 -25.84 -31.67 -24.43
CA ALA A 235 -25.06 -32.92 -24.35
C ALA A 235 -25.26 -33.67 -23.04
N THR A 236 -25.35 -32.93 -21.94
CA THR A 236 -25.37 -33.50 -20.58
C THR A 236 -26.70 -33.34 -19.85
N GLY A 237 -27.60 -32.52 -20.38
CA GLY A 237 -28.87 -32.14 -19.73
C GLY A 237 -28.69 -31.27 -18.47
N LYS A 238 -27.45 -30.86 -18.16
CA LYS A 238 -27.16 -30.02 -16.98
C LYS A 238 -27.62 -28.58 -17.23
N LYS A 239 -28.18 -27.98 -16.17
CA LYS A 239 -28.52 -26.56 -16.16
C LYS A 239 -27.32 -25.75 -15.74
N LEU A 240 -26.84 -24.89 -16.62
CA LEU A 240 -25.76 -23.93 -16.38
C LEU A 240 -26.39 -22.57 -16.06
N ALA A 241 -26.02 -21.99 -14.93
CA ALA A 241 -26.43 -20.64 -14.58
C ALA A 241 -25.58 -19.62 -15.34
N SER A 242 -26.21 -18.59 -15.88
CA SER A 242 -25.54 -17.44 -16.51
C SER A 242 -26.32 -16.18 -16.23
N ALA A 243 -25.66 -15.02 -16.18
CA ALA A 243 -26.35 -13.74 -16.16
C ALA A 243 -27.19 -13.58 -17.45
N ASP A 244 -28.33 -12.92 -17.39
CA ASP A 244 -29.08 -12.61 -18.61
C ASP A 244 -28.28 -11.58 -19.45
N ALA A 245 -28.59 -11.54 -20.77
CA ALA A 245 -27.80 -10.77 -21.73
C ALA A 245 -27.75 -9.25 -21.43
N LEU A 246 -28.82 -8.71 -20.85
CA LEU A 246 -28.87 -7.29 -20.48
C LEU A 246 -28.00 -7.03 -19.25
N ALA A 247 -28.15 -7.86 -18.23
CA ALA A 247 -27.32 -7.79 -17.02
C ALA A 247 -25.83 -8.01 -17.34
N ASP A 248 -25.49 -9.00 -18.20
CA ASP A 248 -24.09 -9.24 -18.61
C ASP A 248 -23.48 -7.99 -19.25
N LYS A 249 -24.22 -7.32 -20.15
CA LYS A 249 -23.75 -6.07 -20.78
C LYS A 249 -23.57 -4.95 -19.76
N GLN A 250 -24.54 -4.70 -18.91
CA GLN A 250 -24.50 -3.63 -17.93
C GLN A 250 -23.41 -3.87 -16.88
N ILE A 251 -23.23 -5.11 -16.43
CA ILE A 251 -22.14 -5.50 -15.53
C ILE A 251 -20.80 -5.29 -16.22
N SER A 252 -20.66 -5.66 -17.51
CA SER A 252 -19.43 -5.42 -18.25
C SER A 252 -19.06 -3.93 -18.33
N GLU A 253 -20.04 -3.06 -18.55
CA GLU A 253 -19.87 -1.61 -18.56
C GLU A 253 -19.48 -1.09 -17.15
N TRP A 254 -20.13 -1.60 -16.11
CA TRP A 254 -19.84 -1.21 -14.71
C TRP A 254 -18.47 -1.65 -14.23
N LEU A 255 -17.95 -2.81 -14.67
CA LEU A 255 -16.63 -3.32 -14.34
C LEU A 255 -15.51 -2.71 -15.20
N ASN A 256 -15.85 -2.09 -16.32
CA ASN A 256 -14.88 -1.56 -17.27
C ASN A 256 -13.95 -0.54 -16.59
N GLU A 257 -12.64 -0.72 -16.78
CA GLU A 257 -11.56 0.09 -16.19
C GLU A 257 -11.52 0.13 -14.65
N ARG A 258 -12.36 -0.68 -13.98
CA ARG A 258 -12.45 -0.72 -12.51
C ARG A 258 -12.14 -2.08 -11.91
N PHE A 259 -12.21 -3.17 -12.70
CA PHE A 259 -11.84 -4.51 -12.27
C PHE A 259 -10.76 -5.09 -13.17
N TRP A 260 -9.57 -5.25 -12.63
CA TRP A 260 -8.40 -5.77 -13.34
C TRP A 260 -8.07 -7.18 -12.85
N LEU A 261 -7.84 -8.10 -13.78
CA LEU A 261 -7.43 -9.46 -13.47
C LEU A 261 -6.03 -9.69 -14.04
N PHE A 262 -5.15 -10.28 -13.23
CA PHE A 262 -3.82 -10.70 -13.67
C PHE A 262 -3.96 -11.75 -14.78
N ASP A 263 -3.37 -11.49 -15.93
CA ASP A 263 -3.43 -12.39 -17.07
C ASP A 263 -2.34 -13.45 -16.96
N LEU A 264 -2.74 -14.66 -16.54
CA LEU A 264 -1.84 -15.81 -16.37
C LEU A 264 -1.23 -16.31 -17.69
N GLU A 265 -1.89 -16.08 -18.83
CA GLU A 265 -1.42 -16.53 -20.14
C GLU A 265 -0.35 -15.61 -20.71
N ARG A 266 -0.50 -14.29 -20.52
CA ARG A 266 0.47 -13.30 -20.99
C ARG A 266 1.69 -13.19 -20.07
N ASN A 267 1.49 -13.40 -18.77
CA ASN A 267 2.59 -13.40 -17.81
C ASN A 267 3.13 -14.82 -17.69
N THR A 268 4.31 -15.08 -18.25
CA THR A 268 4.98 -16.40 -18.20
C THR A 268 5.58 -16.71 -16.82
N ARG A 269 5.61 -15.77 -15.93
CA ARG A 269 6.08 -15.90 -14.55
C ARG A 269 5.04 -15.40 -13.57
N HIS A 270 4.78 -16.19 -12.55
CA HIS A 270 3.87 -15.87 -11.46
C HIS A 270 4.63 -15.73 -10.13
N ASP A 271 5.88 -15.29 -10.20
CA ASP A 271 6.73 -15.05 -9.03
C ASP A 271 6.27 -13.79 -8.25
N PRO A 272 6.66 -13.67 -6.97
CA PRO A 272 6.29 -12.55 -6.10
C PRO A 272 6.56 -11.17 -6.68
N GLU A 273 7.73 -11.00 -7.29
CA GLU A 273 8.18 -9.73 -7.86
C GLU A 273 7.34 -9.32 -9.08
N THR A 274 6.97 -10.29 -9.92
CA THR A 274 6.13 -10.07 -11.09
C THR A 274 4.70 -9.69 -10.68
N ILE A 275 4.11 -10.39 -9.71
CA ILE A 275 2.77 -10.06 -9.20
C ILE A 275 2.76 -8.65 -8.61
N LEU A 276 3.73 -8.31 -7.76
CA LEU A 276 3.83 -6.98 -7.18
C LEU A 276 4.03 -5.88 -8.23
N ARG A 277 4.84 -6.12 -9.25
CA ARG A 277 5.04 -5.17 -10.34
C ARG A 277 3.72 -4.87 -11.07
N GLN A 278 2.90 -5.90 -11.31
CA GLN A 278 1.58 -5.71 -11.91
C GLN A 278 0.62 -4.97 -10.98
N PHE A 279 0.67 -5.22 -9.68
CA PHE A 279 -0.12 -4.49 -8.69
C PHE A 279 0.31 -3.02 -8.59
N GLU A 280 1.60 -2.74 -8.57
CA GLU A 280 2.14 -1.37 -8.65
C GLU A 280 1.67 -0.67 -9.94
N TYR A 281 1.71 -1.36 -11.07
CA TYR A 281 1.23 -0.82 -12.35
C TYR A 281 -0.28 -0.52 -12.31
N ALA A 282 -1.09 -1.46 -11.79
CA ALA A 282 -2.53 -1.27 -11.66
C ALA A 282 -2.87 -0.09 -10.73
N HIS A 283 -2.13 0.05 -9.61
CA HIS A 283 -2.27 1.19 -8.72
C HIS A 283 -1.95 2.52 -9.41
N MET A 284 -0.77 2.60 -10.06
CA MET A 284 -0.30 3.85 -10.67
C MET A 284 -1.08 4.25 -11.92
N ARG A 285 -1.52 3.27 -12.72
CA ARG A 285 -2.15 3.52 -14.03
C ARG A 285 -3.67 3.63 -13.95
N TYR A 286 -4.29 2.84 -13.07
CA TYR A 286 -5.74 2.67 -13.00
C TYR A 286 -6.31 3.05 -11.63
N ASN A 287 -5.48 3.56 -10.71
CA ASN A 287 -5.84 3.90 -9.34
C ASN A 287 -6.46 2.72 -8.56
N ALA A 288 -6.03 1.49 -8.85
CA ALA A 288 -6.47 0.34 -8.09
C ALA A 288 -6.00 0.49 -6.62
N ASP A 289 -6.91 0.30 -5.69
CA ASP A 289 -6.69 0.51 -4.26
C ASP A 289 -7.14 -0.67 -3.38
N VAL A 290 -7.79 -1.69 -3.99
CA VAL A 290 -8.09 -2.98 -3.35
C VAL A 290 -7.53 -4.12 -4.19
N PHE A 291 -6.73 -4.98 -3.55
CA PHE A 291 -5.99 -6.06 -4.21
C PHE A 291 -6.34 -7.42 -3.63
N LEU A 292 -6.27 -8.47 -4.48
CA LEU A 292 -6.47 -9.87 -4.08
C LEU A 292 -5.34 -10.75 -4.60
N VAL A 293 -4.81 -11.61 -3.72
CA VAL A 293 -3.97 -12.77 -4.08
C VAL A 293 -4.72 -14.05 -3.70
N ASP A 294 -5.28 -14.73 -4.68
CA ASP A 294 -6.02 -16.00 -4.52
C ASP A 294 -5.40 -17.11 -5.41
N ASN A 295 -4.50 -17.92 -4.84
CA ASN A 295 -3.98 -17.93 -3.49
C ASN A 295 -2.43 -17.92 -3.48
N ILE A 296 -1.85 -17.82 -2.30
CA ILE A 296 -0.40 -17.84 -2.12
C ILE A 296 0.25 -19.14 -2.64
N MET A 297 -0.47 -20.27 -2.66
CA MET A 297 0.06 -21.57 -3.11
C MET A 297 0.23 -21.65 -4.63
N SER A 298 -0.43 -20.79 -5.39
CA SER A 298 -0.31 -20.71 -6.86
C SER A 298 0.78 -19.76 -7.33
N VAL A 299 1.49 -19.13 -6.40
CA VAL A 299 2.63 -18.25 -6.69
C VAL A 299 3.88 -19.11 -6.90
N ASP A 300 4.63 -18.81 -7.95
CA ASP A 300 5.88 -19.51 -8.28
C ASP A 300 6.99 -19.09 -7.31
N PHE A 301 7.27 -19.93 -6.32
CA PHE A 301 8.38 -19.73 -5.40
C PHE A 301 9.57 -20.58 -5.80
N ASP A 302 10.73 -19.95 -5.92
CA ASP A 302 12.00 -20.66 -6.04
C ASP A 302 12.41 -21.22 -4.66
N SER A 303 12.05 -22.49 -4.41
CA SER A 303 12.33 -23.16 -3.14
C SER A 303 12.65 -24.63 -3.37
N SER A 304 13.73 -25.11 -2.74
CA SER A 304 14.20 -26.50 -2.82
C SER A 304 13.72 -27.38 -1.67
N THR A 305 13.25 -26.78 -0.56
CA THR A 305 12.81 -27.47 0.66
C THR A 305 11.51 -26.88 1.21
N GLU A 306 10.77 -27.68 2.02
CA GLU A 306 9.56 -27.19 2.71
C GLU A 306 9.84 -25.99 3.65
N ARG A 307 11.01 -25.98 4.31
CA ARG A 307 11.44 -24.88 5.17
C ARG A 307 11.71 -23.61 4.37
N ASP A 308 12.35 -23.74 3.20
CA ASP A 308 12.58 -22.63 2.29
C ASP A 308 11.26 -22.11 1.74
N PHE A 309 10.32 -23.01 1.41
CA PHE A 309 8.99 -22.66 0.96
C PHE A 309 8.21 -21.77 1.98
N ASN A 310 8.23 -22.15 3.25
CA ASN A 310 7.62 -21.32 4.30
C ASN A 310 8.29 -19.94 4.42
N ARG A 311 9.62 -19.89 4.27
CA ARG A 311 10.39 -18.65 4.34
C ARG A 311 10.08 -17.72 3.16
N VAL A 312 9.97 -18.23 1.95
CA VAL A 312 9.66 -17.42 0.77
C VAL A 312 8.21 -16.92 0.79
N GLN A 313 7.26 -17.72 1.28
CA GLN A 313 5.89 -17.28 1.53
C GLN A 313 5.82 -16.14 2.56
N SER A 314 6.57 -16.27 3.67
CA SER A 314 6.68 -15.20 4.67
C SER A 314 7.29 -13.92 4.09
N LYS A 315 8.31 -14.05 3.22
CA LYS A 315 8.90 -12.90 2.49
C LYS A 315 7.87 -12.24 1.59
N PHE A 316 7.14 -13.01 0.79
CA PHE A 316 6.09 -12.46 -0.08
C PHE A 316 4.99 -11.77 0.71
N THR A 317 4.55 -12.36 1.82
CA THR A 317 3.61 -11.70 2.75
C THR A 317 4.14 -10.35 3.23
N GLN A 318 5.44 -10.28 3.60
CA GLN A 318 6.07 -9.02 3.99
C GLN A 318 6.10 -7.99 2.84
N MET A 319 6.33 -8.44 1.61
CA MET A 319 6.29 -7.58 0.43
C MET A 319 4.89 -6.99 0.22
N LEU A 320 3.82 -7.80 0.38
CA LEU A 320 2.43 -7.34 0.31
C LEU A 320 2.08 -6.35 1.42
N VAL A 321 2.51 -6.61 2.66
CA VAL A 321 2.34 -5.67 3.80
C VAL A 321 3.02 -4.33 3.50
N THR A 322 4.24 -4.38 2.96
CA THR A 322 4.99 -3.17 2.61
C THR A 322 4.32 -2.40 1.48
N PHE A 323 3.84 -3.11 0.46
CA PHE A 323 3.08 -2.54 -0.65
C PHE A 323 1.82 -1.84 -0.15
N SER A 324 0.99 -2.55 0.65
CA SER A 324 -0.24 -1.98 1.21
C SER A 324 0.01 -0.68 1.98
N LYS A 325 1.01 -0.68 2.86
CA LYS A 325 1.37 0.50 3.67
C LYS A 325 1.92 1.65 2.85
N ARG A 326 2.84 1.37 1.92
CA ARG A 326 3.47 2.42 1.10
C ARG A 326 2.50 3.09 0.13
N ARG A 327 1.57 2.31 -0.43
CA ARG A 327 0.60 2.81 -1.41
C ARG A 327 -0.72 3.26 -0.80
N GLY A 328 -0.94 2.97 0.50
CA GLY A 328 -2.21 3.27 1.15
C GLY A 328 -3.36 2.49 0.51
N VAL A 329 -3.16 1.19 0.24
CA VAL A 329 -4.13 0.31 -0.42
C VAL A 329 -4.49 -0.86 0.50
N HIS A 330 -5.62 -1.53 0.27
CA HIS A 330 -5.96 -2.75 0.99
C HIS A 330 -5.62 -4.00 0.17
N THR A 331 -5.02 -5.01 0.80
CA THR A 331 -4.72 -6.29 0.15
C THR A 331 -5.40 -7.44 0.87
N HIS A 332 -6.12 -8.28 0.13
CA HIS A 332 -6.63 -9.57 0.58
C HIS A 332 -5.70 -10.68 0.09
N MET A 333 -5.41 -11.67 0.93
CA MET A 333 -4.59 -12.82 0.55
C MET A 333 -5.21 -14.11 1.07
N VAL A 334 -5.36 -15.10 0.20
CA VAL A 334 -5.84 -16.45 0.56
C VAL A 334 -4.68 -17.34 0.90
N VAL A 335 -4.80 -18.03 2.03
CA VAL A 335 -3.84 -19.03 2.52
C VAL A 335 -4.59 -20.30 2.90
N HIS A 336 -4.01 -21.47 2.63
CA HIS A 336 -4.60 -22.73 3.06
C HIS A 336 -4.23 -23.08 4.52
N PRO A 337 -5.09 -23.78 5.28
CA PRO A 337 -4.76 -24.24 6.63
C PRO A 337 -3.75 -25.39 6.58
N ARG A 338 -3.01 -25.63 7.68
CA ARG A 338 -2.19 -26.83 7.86
C ARG A 338 -3.05 -28.10 7.88
N LYS A 339 -2.50 -29.23 7.41
CA LYS A 339 -3.22 -30.50 7.29
C LYS A 339 -3.72 -31.11 8.61
N SER A 340 -3.31 -30.59 9.76
CA SER A 340 -3.59 -31.17 11.10
C SER A 340 -4.97 -30.84 11.70
N THR A 341 -5.76 -29.98 11.05
CA THR A 341 -7.11 -29.60 11.55
C THR A 341 -8.20 -30.53 11.04
N SER A 342 -8.06 -31.85 11.24
CA SER A 342 -9.07 -32.84 10.86
C SER A 342 -10.20 -33.01 11.86
N ASP A 343 -10.04 -32.54 13.10
CA ASP A 343 -11.10 -32.61 14.13
C ASP A 343 -12.09 -31.45 13.97
N ASN A 344 -13.33 -31.81 13.66
CA ASN A 344 -14.42 -30.83 13.46
C ASN A 344 -14.80 -30.02 14.73
N ASN A 345 -14.23 -30.35 15.89
CA ASN A 345 -14.50 -29.72 17.18
C ASN A 345 -13.28 -28.98 17.79
N ALA A 346 -12.11 -29.04 17.15
CA ALA A 346 -10.94 -28.30 17.66
C ALA A 346 -11.15 -26.79 17.53
N LYS A 347 -10.87 -26.06 18.60
CA LYS A 347 -10.87 -24.59 18.58
C LYS A 347 -9.71 -24.12 17.69
N ILE A 348 -10.06 -23.62 16.51
CA ILE A 348 -9.07 -23.15 15.53
C ILE A 348 -8.49 -21.83 16.01
N THR A 349 -7.17 -21.73 15.94
CA THR A 349 -6.38 -20.55 16.32
C THR A 349 -5.63 -20.01 15.11
N SER A 350 -5.04 -18.83 15.24
CA SER A 350 -4.16 -18.24 14.20
C SER A 350 -2.97 -19.15 13.86
N ASP A 351 -2.56 -20.05 14.77
CA ASP A 351 -1.43 -20.96 14.58
C ASP A 351 -1.74 -22.15 13.66
N ASP A 352 -3.03 -22.43 13.44
CA ASP A 352 -3.50 -23.50 12.55
C ASP A 352 -3.50 -23.07 11.07
N VAL A 353 -3.18 -21.81 10.77
CA VAL A 353 -3.04 -21.31 9.41
C VAL A 353 -1.76 -21.84 8.78
N SER A 354 -1.84 -22.32 7.53
CA SER A 354 -0.70 -22.89 6.79
C SER A 354 0.42 -21.88 6.59
N GLY A 355 1.61 -22.40 6.46
CA GLY A 355 2.82 -21.60 6.36
C GLY A 355 3.52 -21.51 7.71
N SER A 356 4.23 -20.45 7.94
CA SER A 356 4.76 -20.13 9.26
C SER A 356 3.75 -19.29 10.01
N GLY A 357 3.71 -19.36 11.35
CA GLY A 357 3.01 -18.38 12.18
C GLY A 357 3.37 -16.93 11.81
N ASP A 358 4.46 -16.76 11.03
CA ASP A 358 4.91 -15.49 10.48
C ASP A 358 3.89 -14.82 9.53
N ILE A 359 3.11 -15.58 8.74
CA ILE A 359 2.09 -15.02 7.85
C ILE A 359 1.00 -14.32 8.67
N THR A 360 0.46 -15.01 9.65
CA THR A 360 -0.58 -14.47 10.52
C THR A 360 -0.06 -13.37 11.43
N ASN A 361 1.20 -13.45 11.87
CA ASN A 361 1.83 -12.42 12.68
C ASN A 361 1.99 -11.10 11.89
N ARG A 362 2.29 -11.18 10.60
CA ARG A 362 2.46 -10.01 9.70
C ARG A 362 1.13 -9.38 9.30
N ALA A 363 0.06 -10.17 9.13
CA ALA A 363 -1.25 -9.69 8.74
C ALA A 363 -1.86 -8.76 9.80
N ASP A 364 -2.66 -7.79 9.36
CA ASP A 364 -3.42 -6.92 10.22
C ASP A 364 -4.73 -7.60 10.64
N ASN A 365 -5.37 -8.32 9.71
CA ASN A 365 -6.56 -9.12 9.95
C ASN A 365 -6.35 -10.57 9.52
N VAL A 366 -6.93 -11.52 10.26
CA VAL A 366 -6.95 -12.94 9.90
C VAL A 366 -8.36 -13.48 10.06
N PHE A 367 -8.90 -14.05 8.98
CA PHE A 367 -10.24 -14.61 8.92
C PHE A 367 -10.21 -16.10 8.62
N PHE A 368 -11.11 -16.83 9.24
CA PHE A 368 -11.30 -18.26 9.03
C PHE A 368 -12.72 -18.54 8.56
N LEU A 369 -12.88 -19.07 7.35
CA LEU A 369 -14.15 -19.51 6.81
C LEU A 369 -14.31 -21.02 7.04
N THR A 370 -15.38 -21.41 7.70
CA THR A 370 -15.72 -22.80 8.00
C THR A 370 -17.22 -23.03 7.83
N THR A 371 -17.66 -24.26 8.06
CA THR A 371 -19.08 -24.62 8.18
C THR A 371 -19.33 -25.31 9.52
N HIS A 372 -20.52 -25.09 10.05
CA HIS A 372 -21.01 -25.81 11.21
C HIS A 372 -22.40 -26.38 10.95
N GLN A 373 -22.70 -27.54 11.59
CA GLN A 373 -24.03 -28.09 11.57
C GLN A 373 -24.93 -27.33 12.54
N THR A 374 -25.99 -26.73 11.99
CA THR A 374 -27.01 -26.04 12.78
C THR A 374 -28.36 -26.47 12.26
N ASP A 375 -29.21 -27.04 13.13
CA ASP A 375 -30.55 -27.54 12.80
C ASP A 375 -30.55 -28.54 11.62
N GLY A 376 -29.53 -29.42 11.57
CA GLY A 376 -29.37 -30.43 10.52
C GLY A 376 -28.94 -29.89 9.15
N LYS A 377 -28.61 -28.60 9.07
CA LYS A 377 -28.06 -27.94 7.87
C LYS A 377 -26.64 -27.46 8.11
N GLU A 378 -25.82 -27.57 7.08
CA GLU A 378 -24.46 -27.04 7.11
C GLU A 378 -24.51 -25.55 6.75
N LYS A 379 -24.11 -24.70 7.71
CA LYS A 379 -24.08 -23.24 7.53
C LYS A 379 -22.65 -22.71 7.52
N PRO A 380 -22.33 -21.77 6.63
CA PRO A 380 -21.05 -21.08 6.64
C PRO A 380 -20.92 -20.17 7.86
N LEU A 381 -19.72 -20.19 8.45
CA LEU A 381 -19.32 -19.37 9.59
C LEU A 381 -17.99 -18.68 9.29
N LEU A 382 -18.00 -17.36 9.32
CA LEU A 382 -16.79 -16.54 9.21
C LEU A 382 -16.34 -16.13 10.61
N GLN A 383 -15.13 -16.52 10.99
CA GLN A 383 -14.52 -16.21 12.28
C GLN A 383 -13.40 -15.19 12.11
N ILE A 384 -13.33 -14.21 13.01
CA ILE A 384 -12.24 -13.24 13.10
C ILE A 384 -11.22 -13.81 14.09
N LEU A 385 -10.09 -14.33 13.58
CA LEU A 385 -9.02 -14.89 14.40
C LEU A 385 -8.07 -13.82 14.90
N LYS A 386 -7.92 -12.72 14.14
CA LYS A 386 -7.07 -11.59 14.49
C LYS A 386 -7.65 -10.32 13.88
N ASN A 387 -7.63 -9.26 14.65
CA ASN A 387 -7.77 -7.89 14.19
C ASN A 387 -6.84 -7.01 15.02
N ARG A 388 -5.89 -6.35 14.38
CA ARG A 388 -4.81 -5.63 15.07
C ARG A 388 -5.31 -4.37 15.76
N ASP A 389 -6.20 -3.63 15.11
CA ASP A 389 -6.64 -2.32 15.61
C ASP A 389 -7.68 -2.42 16.74
N TYR A 390 -8.57 -3.40 16.69
CA TYR A 390 -9.68 -3.51 17.66
C TYR A 390 -9.62 -4.76 18.55
N GLY A 391 -8.72 -5.72 18.27
CA GLY A 391 -8.57 -6.95 19.05
C GLY A 391 -9.84 -7.83 19.06
N SER A 392 -10.71 -7.69 18.05
CA SER A 392 -11.99 -8.42 17.99
C SER A 392 -11.80 -9.86 17.58
N HIS A 393 -12.51 -10.78 18.28
CA HIS A 393 -12.56 -12.23 18.00
C HIS A 393 -14.01 -12.69 17.84
N ARG A 394 -14.80 -11.95 17.08
CA ARG A 394 -16.21 -12.28 16.81
C ARG A 394 -16.34 -13.25 15.63
N HIS A 395 -17.56 -13.71 15.42
CA HIS A 395 -17.91 -14.54 14.26
C HIS A 395 -19.19 -14.03 13.61
N GLN A 396 -19.30 -14.25 12.31
CA GLN A 396 -20.44 -13.91 11.47
C GLN A 396 -21.03 -15.18 10.87
N TRP A 397 -22.28 -15.48 11.19
CA TRP A 397 -23.05 -16.50 10.49
C TRP A 397 -23.47 -16.00 9.11
N LEU A 398 -23.34 -16.85 8.11
CA LEU A 398 -23.67 -16.56 6.73
C LEU A 398 -24.64 -17.61 6.19
N ASP A 399 -25.43 -17.19 5.23
CA ASP A 399 -26.15 -18.05 4.31
C ASP A 399 -25.51 -17.96 2.92
N PHE A 400 -25.81 -18.92 2.04
CA PHE A 400 -25.26 -19.00 0.71
C PHE A 400 -26.33 -19.28 -0.34
N ASP A 401 -26.52 -18.36 -1.27
CA ASP A 401 -27.38 -18.56 -2.44
C ASP A 401 -26.60 -19.28 -3.56
N LYS A 402 -26.96 -20.52 -3.84
CA LYS A 402 -26.30 -21.35 -4.86
C LYS A 402 -26.49 -20.82 -6.28
N LYS A 403 -27.58 -20.10 -6.55
CA LYS A 403 -27.90 -19.58 -7.88
C LYS A 403 -26.96 -18.45 -8.26
N SER A 404 -26.85 -17.45 -7.41
CA SER A 404 -25.99 -16.28 -7.63
C SER A 404 -24.57 -16.45 -7.04
N ARG A 405 -24.29 -17.53 -6.32
CA ARG A 405 -23.04 -17.76 -5.60
C ARG A 405 -22.73 -16.65 -4.58
N ARG A 406 -23.77 -15.98 -4.05
CA ARG A 406 -23.62 -14.93 -3.05
C ARG A 406 -23.65 -15.49 -1.63
N PHE A 407 -22.72 -15.02 -0.80
CA PHE A 407 -22.89 -15.09 0.64
C PHE A 407 -23.71 -13.90 1.10
N PHE A 408 -24.56 -14.10 2.08
CA PHE A 408 -25.33 -13.03 2.70
C PHE A 408 -25.47 -13.28 4.20
N GLN A 409 -25.83 -12.25 4.94
CA GLN A 409 -25.93 -12.33 6.40
C GLN A 409 -27.13 -13.19 6.80
N ASP A 410 -26.88 -14.16 7.71
CA ASP A 410 -27.94 -15.04 8.21
C ASP A 410 -29.09 -14.22 8.83
N GLN A 411 -30.31 -14.64 8.54
CA GLN A 411 -31.58 -14.11 9.02
C GLN A 411 -31.95 -12.68 8.60
N THR A 412 -31.01 -11.82 8.30
CA THR A 412 -31.26 -10.39 7.99
C THR A 412 -30.69 -9.93 6.65
N GLY A 413 -29.87 -10.76 6.02
CA GLY A 413 -29.26 -10.45 4.72
C GLY A 413 -30.16 -10.80 3.55
N ASP A 414 -29.92 -10.16 2.41
CA ASP A 414 -30.67 -10.36 1.17
C ASP A 414 -29.70 -10.71 0.02
N PRO A 415 -29.80 -11.95 -0.54
CA PRO A 415 -29.00 -12.30 -1.71
C PRO A 415 -29.41 -11.55 -2.97
N LYS A 416 -30.56 -10.86 -2.97
CA LYS A 416 -31.06 -10.07 -4.09
C LYS A 416 -30.57 -8.63 -4.11
N ARG A 417 -29.74 -8.22 -3.12
CA ARG A 417 -29.17 -6.87 -3.08
C ARG A 417 -28.62 -6.46 -4.45
N ALA A 418 -29.08 -5.32 -4.94
CA ALA A 418 -28.59 -4.74 -6.18
C ALA A 418 -27.23 -4.05 -5.99
N TYR A 419 -26.41 -4.07 -7.04
CA TYR A 419 -25.19 -3.27 -7.17
C TYR A 419 -25.42 -2.05 -8.07
N GLY A 420 -24.48 -1.12 -8.09
CA GLY A 420 -24.57 0.14 -8.80
C GLY A 420 -24.82 0.04 -10.32
N TRP A 421 -24.57 -1.11 -10.95
CA TRP A 421 -24.90 -1.33 -12.36
C TRP A 421 -26.42 -1.32 -12.63
N GLU A 422 -27.26 -1.53 -11.63
CA GLU A 422 -28.72 -1.46 -11.72
C GLU A 422 -29.27 -0.01 -11.68
N GLY A 423 -28.42 1.01 -11.73
CA GLY A 423 -28.83 2.41 -11.85
C GLY A 423 -29.44 3.04 -10.57
N ARG A 424 -29.29 2.41 -9.41
CA ARG A 424 -29.82 2.94 -8.13
C ARG A 424 -29.17 4.25 -7.68
N GLY A 425 -27.90 4.50 -8.08
CA GLY A 425 -27.20 5.76 -7.76
C GLY A 425 -27.86 6.99 -8.41
N VAL A 426 -28.40 6.83 -9.60
CA VAL A 426 -29.04 7.93 -10.34
C VAL A 426 -30.36 8.34 -9.72
N GLN A 427 -31.09 7.42 -9.07
CA GLN A 427 -32.38 7.75 -8.42
C GLN A 427 -32.18 8.52 -7.09
N LEU A 428 -31.09 8.25 -6.37
CA LEU A 428 -30.82 8.98 -5.13
C LEU A 428 -30.35 10.42 -5.39
N GLU A 429 -29.52 10.64 -6.42
CA GLU A 429 -29.12 11.98 -6.84
C GLU A 429 -30.30 12.82 -7.35
N LEU A 430 -31.24 12.23 -8.08
CA LEU A 430 -32.44 12.92 -8.55
C LEU A 430 -33.43 13.28 -7.44
N VAL A 431 -33.44 12.54 -6.31
CA VAL A 431 -34.29 12.82 -5.16
C VAL A 431 -33.67 13.89 -4.26
N GLU A 432 -32.34 13.89 -4.10
CA GLU A 432 -31.62 14.92 -3.35
C GLU A 432 -31.64 16.27 -4.07
N ASP A 433 -31.50 16.29 -5.40
CA ASP A 433 -31.53 17.51 -6.19
C ASP A 433 -32.95 18.17 -6.24
N ARG A 434 -34.02 17.40 -5.97
CA ARG A 434 -35.37 17.95 -5.83
C ARG A 434 -35.62 18.60 -4.49
N GLY A 435 -34.88 18.24 -3.44
CA GLY A 435 -34.96 18.85 -2.12
C GLY A 435 -34.44 20.28 -2.08
N ASP A 436 -33.39 20.55 -2.86
CA ASP A 436 -32.74 21.87 -2.91
C ASP A 436 -33.54 22.91 -3.75
N ILE A 437 -34.46 22.45 -4.63
CA ILE A 437 -35.27 23.39 -5.45
C ILE A 437 -36.31 24.13 -4.61
N ASP A 438 -36.83 23.55 -3.53
CA ASP A 438 -37.80 24.18 -2.66
C ASP A 438 -37.19 25.25 -1.73
N GLU A 439 -35.87 25.22 -1.52
CA GLU A 439 -35.16 26.27 -0.76
C GLU A 439 -34.78 27.51 -1.60
N VAL A 440 -34.81 27.42 -2.93
CA VAL A 440 -34.37 28.51 -3.84
C VAL A 440 -35.48 29.52 -4.13
N PHE A 441 -36.75 29.17 -3.88
CA PHE A 441 -37.90 30.08 -4.03
C PHE A 441 -38.68 30.19 -2.75
N PRO A 442 -38.30 31.06 -1.79
CA PRO A 442 -39.16 31.35 -0.67
C PRO A 442 -40.41 32.08 -1.17
N GLU A 443 -41.60 31.54 -0.84
CA GLU A 443 -42.89 32.20 -1.13
C GLU A 443 -42.87 33.62 -0.60
N GLU A 444 -43.05 34.60 -1.48
CA GLU A 444 -43.35 35.99 -1.09
C GLU A 444 -44.66 36.02 -0.28
N LYS A 445 -44.55 36.30 1.02
CA LYS A 445 -45.70 36.59 1.85
C LYS A 445 -46.38 37.85 1.30
N LYS A 446 -47.53 37.69 0.66
CA LYS A 446 -48.44 38.81 0.36
C LYS A 446 -48.92 39.37 1.68
N THR A 447 -48.54 40.60 1.97
CA THR A 447 -49.23 41.50 2.91
C THR A 447 -50.52 42.02 2.31
#